data_823fa546f91b4900710f4a291ce0edeb
#
_entry.id   823fa546f91b4900710f4a291ce0edeb
#
_cell.length_a   1.000
_cell.length_b   1.000
_cell.length_c   1.000
_cell.angle_alpha   90.00
_cell.angle_beta   90.00
_cell.angle_gamma   90.00
#
_symmetry.space_group_name_H-M   'P 1'
#
loop_
_entity.id
_entity.type
_entity.pdbx_description
1 polymer ?
#
loop_
_entity_poly.entity_id
_entity_poly.type
_entity_poly.pdbx_seq_one_letter_code
_entity_poly.pdbx_strand_id
1 'polypeptide(L)'
;LRVYISENAFIDLLLSSAEVYKKECLGFLLGYKLEDRFIVEHAFSVQTANRRHKGVIYNSKNHKKIEPILARFDKLQIVGDFHSHTQFGPTKGLPIPSPEDIKEMLIGRVYLIVAINNNQKTLPWGENRDGTISGSVDEFFFKISAHFLNGISSNGTNSVKRAKIHCPFPPGF
;
A
#
# COMPACT_ATOMS: atom_id res chain seq x y z
N LEU A 1 13.81 7.55 5.03
CA LEU A 1 13.40 6.17 4.81
C LEU A 1 12.99 6.01 3.34
N ARG A 2 13.37 4.90 2.71
CA ARG A 2 13.07 4.55 1.32
C ARG A 2 12.29 3.23 1.30
N VAL A 3 11.45 3.06 0.27
CA VAL A 3 10.70 1.82 0.03
C VAL A 3 10.98 1.37 -1.40
N TYR A 4 11.55 0.21 -1.55
CA TYR A 4 11.79 -0.43 -2.84
C TYR A 4 10.69 -1.47 -3.06
N ILE A 5 9.94 -1.30 -4.14
CA ILE A 5 8.85 -2.21 -4.51
C ILE A 5 9.35 -3.04 -5.70
N SER A 6 9.29 -4.37 -5.60
CA SER A 6 9.62 -5.25 -6.72
C SER A 6 8.55 -5.13 -7.83
N GLU A 7 8.88 -5.58 -9.02
CA GLU A 7 7.92 -5.67 -10.13
C GLU A 7 6.70 -6.53 -9.75
N ASN A 8 6.92 -7.65 -9.07
CA ASN A 8 5.83 -8.53 -8.62
C ASN A 8 4.90 -7.80 -7.64
N ALA A 9 5.46 -7.15 -6.63
CA ALA A 9 4.65 -6.40 -5.67
C ALA A 9 3.91 -5.23 -6.33
N PHE A 10 4.52 -4.57 -7.32
CA PHE A 10 3.87 -3.51 -8.09
C PHE A 10 2.64 -4.05 -8.84
N ILE A 11 2.79 -5.16 -9.56
CA ILE A 11 1.68 -5.83 -10.26
C ILE A 11 0.59 -6.24 -9.27
N ASP A 12 0.95 -6.87 -8.14
CA ASP A 12 0.02 -7.30 -7.10
C ASP A 12 -0.83 -6.13 -6.56
N LEU A 13 -0.21 -4.97 -6.32
CA LEU A 13 -0.90 -3.76 -5.85
C LEU A 13 -1.92 -3.25 -6.87
N LEU A 14 -1.56 -3.21 -8.15
CA LEU A 14 -2.46 -2.77 -9.22
C LEU A 14 -3.66 -3.72 -9.38
N LEU A 15 -3.37 -5.03 -9.49
CA LEU A 15 -4.41 -6.05 -9.69
C LEU A 15 -5.38 -6.09 -8.50
N SER A 16 -4.85 -6.10 -7.26
CA SER A 16 -5.68 -6.13 -6.05
C SER A 16 -6.59 -4.92 -5.93
N SER A 17 -6.10 -3.74 -6.34
CA SER A 17 -6.87 -2.49 -6.27
C SER A 17 -7.91 -2.39 -7.38
N ALA A 18 -7.59 -2.85 -8.59
CA ALA A 18 -8.49 -2.83 -9.74
C ALA A 18 -9.63 -3.85 -9.61
N GLU A 19 -9.32 -5.08 -9.12
CA GLU A 19 -10.30 -6.17 -8.95
C GLU A 19 -11.52 -5.74 -8.14
N VAL A 20 -11.30 -4.97 -7.09
CA VAL A 20 -12.37 -4.55 -6.17
C VAL A 20 -12.73 -3.06 -6.32
N TYR A 21 -12.37 -2.45 -7.45
CA TYR A 21 -12.61 -1.02 -7.70
C TYR A 21 -14.02 -0.59 -7.28
N LYS A 22 -14.12 0.57 -6.66
CA LYS A 22 -15.25 1.14 -5.88
C LYS A 22 -15.41 0.59 -4.46
N LYS A 23 -14.58 -0.37 -4.06
CA LYS A 23 -14.37 -0.78 -2.67
C LYS A 23 -12.90 -0.72 -2.35
N GLU A 24 -12.55 -0.64 -1.07
CA GLU A 24 -11.15 -0.64 -0.66
C GLU A 24 -10.63 -2.08 -0.58
N CYS A 25 -9.46 -2.34 -1.17
CA CYS A 25 -8.71 -3.58 -0.93
C CYS A 25 -7.82 -3.43 0.31
N LEU A 26 -7.44 -4.54 0.89
CA LEU A 26 -6.47 -4.63 1.98
C LEU A 26 -5.57 -5.83 1.75
N GLY A 27 -4.29 -5.69 2.07
CA GLY A 27 -3.35 -6.79 2.02
C GLY A 27 -2.09 -6.54 2.84
N PHE A 28 -1.25 -7.58 2.91
CA PHE A 28 0.04 -7.52 3.60
C PHE A 28 1.17 -7.31 2.61
N LEU A 29 2.17 -6.57 3.06
CA LEU A 29 3.43 -6.39 2.35
C LEU A 29 4.44 -7.40 2.91
N LEU A 30 4.94 -8.28 2.04
CA LEU A 30 5.94 -9.28 2.37
C LEU A 30 7.29 -8.87 1.80
N GLY A 31 8.34 -8.97 2.62
CA GLY A 31 9.66 -8.55 2.17
C GLY A 31 10.66 -8.45 3.31
N TYR A 32 11.54 -7.46 3.22
CA TYR A 32 12.68 -7.28 4.13
C TYR A 32 12.69 -5.87 4.70
N LYS A 33 13.01 -5.77 5.99
CA LYS A 33 13.28 -4.49 6.66
C LYS A 33 14.78 -4.38 6.92
N LEU A 34 15.38 -3.34 6.37
CA LEU A 34 16.76 -2.94 6.62
C LEU A 34 16.76 -1.65 7.46
N GLU A 35 17.94 -1.18 7.86
CA GLU A 35 18.08 -0.03 8.75
C GLU A 35 17.44 1.26 8.17
N ASP A 36 17.70 1.55 6.88
CA ASP A 36 17.28 2.78 6.20
C ASP A 36 16.19 2.57 5.15
N ARG A 37 15.73 1.32 4.92
CA ARG A 37 14.82 0.99 3.84
C ARG A 37 13.97 -0.24 4.10
N PHE A 38 12.84 -0.30 3.39
CA PHE A 38 12.04 -1.50 3.21
C PHE A 38 12.18 -2.00 1.76
N ILE A 39 12.22 -3.32 1.60
CA ILE A 39 12.13 -3.99 0.30
C ILE A 39 10.84 -4.79 0.31
N VAL A 40 9.92 -4.48 -0.57
CA VAL A 40 8.62 -5.13 -0.71
C VAL A 40 8.68 -6.06 -1.92
N GLU A 41 8.66 -7.37 -1.68
CA GLU A 41 8.75 -8.39 -2.72
C GLU A 41 7.37 -8.84 -3.22
N HIS A 42 6.36 -8.86 -2.33
CA HIS A 42 5.00 -9.24 -2.65
C HIS A 42 3.98 -8.38 -1.91
N ALA A 43 2.82 -8.18 -2.52
CA ALA A 43 1.66 -7.53 -1.92
C ALA A 43 0.48 -8.51 -1.86
N PHE A 44 0.40 -9.28 -0.79
CA PHE A 44 -0.60 -10.34 -0.62
C PHE A 44 -1.96 -9.78 -0.23
N SER A 45 -2.95 -9.87 -1.12
CA SER A 45 -4.33 -9.41 -0.86
C SER A 45 -5.06 -10.32 0.13
N VAL A 46 -5.69 -9.73 1.15
CA VAL A 46 -6.50 -10.46 2.14
C VAL A 46 -7.90 -10.73 1.56
N GLN A 47 -8.15 -11.96 1.15
CA GLN A 47 -9.41 -12.36 0.50
C GLN A 47 -10.63 -12.30 1.44
N THR A 48 -10.41 -12.51 2.74
CA THR A 48 -11.47 -12.54 3.77
C THR A 48 -11.75 -11.17 4.39
N ALA A 49 -11.16 -10.11 3.90
CA ALA A 49 -11.43 -8.74 4.34
C ALA A 49 -12.87 -8.34 4.01
N ASN A 50 -13.57 -7.73 4.96
CA ASN A 50 -14.89 -7.14 4.71
C ASN A 50 -14.70 -5.77 4.06
N ARG A 51 -14.81 -5.73 2.74
CA ARG A 51 -14.55 -4.55 1.91
C ARG A 51 -15.79 -3.66 1.86
N ARG A 52 -15.60 -2.39 2.22
CA ARG A 52 -16.61 -1.34 2.13
C ARG A 52 -16.14 -0.26 1.16
N HIS A 53 -17.02 0.66 0.82
CA HIS A 53 -16.70 1.80 -0.02
C HIS A 53 -15.75 2.80 0.69
N LYS A 54 -15.90 2.94 2.01
CA LYS A 54 -14.98 3.68 2.90
C LYS A 54 -14.57 2.76 4.03
N GLY A 55 -13.39 2.18 3.92
CA GLY A 55 -12.79 1.31 4.92
C GLY A 55 -12.89 -0.18 4.60
N VAL A 56 -11.92 -0.88 5.10
CA VAL A 56 -11.79 -2.33 5.00
C VAL A 56 -11.53 -2.90 6.40
N ILE A 57 -12.24 -3.95 6.78
CA ILE A 57 -12.11 -4.57 8.09
C ILE A 57 -11.31 -5.85 7.96
N TYR A 58 -10.22 -5.90 8.71
CA TYR A 58 -9.33 -7.04 8.80
C TYR A 58 -9.88 -8.12 9.74
N ASN A 59 -9.77 -9.39 9.33
CA ASN A 59 -10.13 -10.53 10.17
C ASN A 59 -8.88 -11.20 10.77
N SER A 60 -8.54 -10.84 12.01
CA SER A 60 -7.36 -11.35 12.71
C SER A 60 -7.32 -12.88 12.90
N LYS A 61 -8.49 -13.55 12.95
CA LYS A 61 -8.56 -15.01 13.08
C LYS A 61 -7.99 -15.72 11.84
N ASN A 62 -8.19 -15.14 10.66
CA ASN A 62 -7.67 -15.71 9.43
C ASN A 62 -6.17 -15.42 9.23
N HIS A 63 -5.66 -14.31 9.77
CA HIS A 63 -4.23 -14.00 9.76
C HIS A 63 -3.39 -15.07 10.46
N LYS A 64 -3.83 -15.56 11.60
CA LYS A 64 -3.14 -16.63 12.34
C LYS A 64 -2.92 -17.91 11.54
N LYS A 65 -3.67 -18.12 10.44
CA LYS A 65 -3.49 -19.28 9.56
C LYS A 65 -2.27 -19.14 8.63
N ILE A 66 -1.87 -17.93 8.29
CA ILE A 66 -0.75 -17.69 7.39
C ILE A 66 0.59 -17.57 8.13
N GLU A 67 0.59 -17.19 9.40
CA GLU A 67 1.82 -17.05 10.20
C GLU A 67 2.71 -18.30 10.19
N PRO A 68 2.18 -19.54 10.40
CA PRO A 68 3.00 -20.74 10.37
C PRO A 68 3.60 -21.03 9.01
N ILE A 69 2.93 -20.60 7.94
CA ILE A 69 3.43 -20.74 6.57
C ILE A 69 4.58 -19.75 6.35
N LEU A 70 4.38 -18.48 6.70
CA LEU A 70 5.42 -17.46 6.57
C LEU A 70 6.68 -17.78 7.38
N ALA A 71 6.51 -18.40 8.56
CA ALA A 71 7.64 -18.83 9.40
C ALA A 71 8.56 -19.89 8.75
N ARG A 72 8.15 -20.51 7.63
CA ARG A 72 8.99 -21.43 6.85
C ARG A 72 9.94 -20.70 5.89
N PHE A 73 9.72 -19.41 5.65
CA PHE A 73 10.54 -18.59 4.76
C PHE A 73 11.44 -17.70 5.62
N ASP A 74 12.67 -18.17 5.88
CA ASP A 74 13.61 -17.63 6.86
C ASP A 74 13.86 -16.11 6.78
N LYS A 75 13.68 -15.52 5.61
CA LYS A 75 13.99 -14.10 5.37
C LYS A 75 12.78 -13.26 5.05
N LEU A 76 11.70 -13.86 4.53
CA LEU A 76 10.50 -13.15 4.13
C LEU A 76 9.61 -12.89 5.35
N GLN A 77 9.31 -11.63 5.64
CA GLN A 77 8.48 -11.24 6.77
C GLN A 77 7.39 -10.25 6.36
N ILE A 78 6.36 -10.10 7.18
CA ILE A 78 5.39 -9.04 7.00
C ILE A 78 6.05 -7.73 7.44
N VAL A 79 6.34 -6.87 6.45
CA VAL A 79 6.98 -5.56 6.68
C VAL A 79 5.97 -4.42 6.81
N GLY A 80 4.71 -4.67 6.50
CA GLY A 80 3.62 -3.70 6.59
C GLY A 80 2.35 -4.20 5.93
N ASP A 81 1.49 -3.28 5.59
CA ASP A 81 0.25 -3.55 4.85
C ASP A 81 -0.01 -2.50 3.76
N PHE A 82 -1.00 -2.78 2.92
CA PHE A 82 -1.50 -1.84 1.94
C PHE A 82 -3.02 -1.86 1.89
N HIS A 83 -3.58 -0.73 1.51
CA HIS A 83 -4.99 -0.62 1.17
C HIS A 83 -5.20 0.37 0.03
N SER A 84 -6.38 0.31 -0.60
CA SER A 84 -6.71 1.25 -1.67
C SER A 84 -7.73 2.28 -1.22
N HIS A 85 -7.56 3.52 -1.72
CA HIS A 85 -8.55 4.57 -1.67
C HIS A 85 -9.16 4.76 -3.06
N THR A 86 -10.46 4.55 -3.19
CA THR A 86 -11.15 4.55 -4.49
C THR A 86 -11.92 5.83 -4.72
N GLN A 87 -12.13 6.18 -5.99
CA GLN A 87 -13.00 7.28 -6.36
C GLN A 87 -14.47 6.96 -6.07
N PHE A 88 -15.17 7.92 -5.46
CA PHE A 88 -16.62 7.86 -5.24
C PHE A 88 -17.33 9.07 -5.84
N GLY A 89 -18.12 8.84 -6.90
CA GLY A 89 -18.71 9.92 -7.66
C GLY A 89 -17.65 10.92 -8.15
N PRO A 90 -17.80 12.21 -7.86
CA PRO A 90 -16.80 13.23 -8.20
C PRO A 90 -15.58 13.25 -7.27
N THR A 91 -15.66 12.60 -6.11
CA THR A 91 -14.58 12.62 -5.10
C THR A 91 -13.51 11.60 -5.44
N LYS A 92 -12.29 12.06 -5.66
CA LYS A 92 -11.13 11.20 -5.96
C LYS A 92 -10.59 10.54 -4.69
N GLY A 93 -10.16 9.27 -4.81
CA GLY A 93 -9.29 8.63 -3.83
C GLY A 93 -7.94 9.34 -3.78
N LEU A 94 -7.44 9.60 -2.57
CA LEU A 94 -6.17 10.28 -2.34
C LEU A 94 -5.16 9.33 -1.69
N PRO A 95 -3.86 9.41 -2.05
CA PRO A 95 -2.81 8.58 -1.45
C PRO A 95 -2.33 9.18 -0.12
N ILE A 96 -3.28 9.39 0.80
CA ILE A 96 -3.04 10.03 2.11
C ILE A 96 -3.77 9.19 3.17
N PRO A 97 -3.10 8.81 4.28
CA PRO A 97 -3.74 8.04 5.33
C PRO A 97 -4.86 8.84 6.00
N SER A 98 -5.96 8.18 6.28
CA SER A 98 -7.05 8.71 7.09
C SER A 98 -6.66 8.76 8.57
N PRO A 99 -7.39 9.49 9.42
CA PRO A 99 -7.17 9.45 10.87
C PRO A 99 -7.32 8.04 11.46
N GLU A 100 -8.18 7.21 10.88
CA GLU A 100 -8.38 5.81 11.26
C GLU A 100 -7.15 4.96 10.90
N ASP A 101 -6.61 5.12 9.70
CA ASP A 101 -5.38 4.43 9.26
C ASP A 101 -4.22 4.75 10.20
N ILE A 102 -4.07 6.04 10.56
CA ILE A 102 -2.98 6.50 11.43
C ILE A 102 -3.04 5.86 12.82
N LYS A 103 -4.22 5.61 13.36
CA LYS A 103 -4.41 4.97 14.67
C LYS A 103 -3.94 3.51 14.66
N GLU A 104 -4.03 2.83 13.52
CA GLU A 104 -3.66 1.43 13.37
C GLU A 104 -2.19 1.24 12.98
N MET A 105 -1.48 2.31 12.62
CA MET A 105 -0.06 2.24 12.26
C MET A 105 0.82 1.83 13.45
N LEU A 106 1.76 0.91 13.19
CA LEU A 106 2.76 0.45 14.15
C LEU A 106 4.15 0.96 13.78
N ILE A 107 4.94 1.29 14.80
CA ILE A 107 6.35 1.66 14.60
C ILE A 107 7.10 0.48 13.96
N GLY A 108 7.95 0.80 12.98
CA GLY A 108 8.80 -0.19 12.32
C GLY A 108 8.12 -0.95 11.19
N ARG A 109 6.93 -0.51 10.77
CA ARG A 109 6.21 -1.00 9.57
C ARG A 109 6.05 0.10 8.55
N VAL A 110 5.80 -0.33 7.30
CA VAL A 110 5.47 0.56 6.18
C VAL A 110 4.04 0.31 5.71
N TYR A 111 3.37 1.37 5.28
CA TYR A 111 1.98 1.38 4.85
C TYR A 111 1.89 1.96 3.45
N LEU A 112 1.41 1.17 2.49
CA LEU A 112 1.20 1.64 1.14
C LEU A 112 -0.27 1.99 0.93
N ILE A 113 -0.53 3.18 0.40
CA ILE A 113 -1.88 3.62 0.02
C ILE A 113 -1.93 3.74 -1.49
N VAL A 114 -2.81 2.96 -2.09
CA VAL A 114 -3.05 2.93 -3.54
C VAL A 114 -4.29 3.75 -3.85
N ALA A 115 -4.13 5.00 -4.26
CA ALA A 115 -5.24 5.77 -4.79
C ALA A 115 -5.53 5.31 -6.23
N ILE A 116 -6.75 4.82 -6.48
CA ILE A 116 -7.23 4.39 -7.79
C ILE A 116 -8.44 5.22 -8.20
N ASN A 117 -8.36 5.83 -9.37
CA ASN A 117 -9.35 6.77 -9.88
C ASN A 117 -9.64 6.50 -11.36
N ASN A 118 -10.82 6.88 -11.84
CA ASN A 118 -11.08 6.91 -13.26
C ASN A 118 -10.16 7.90 -13.97
N ASN A 119 -9.69 7.53 -15.12
CA ASN A 119 -8.83 8.35 -15.96
C ASN A 119 -9.27 8.28 -17.42
N GLN A 120 -9.10 9.40 -18.13
CA GLN A 120 -9.40 9.50 -19.57
C GLN A 120 -8.13 9.71 -20.39
N LYS A 121 -6.96 9.77 -19.76
CA LYS A 121 -5.68 10.06 -20.42
C LYS A 121 -4.65 9.03 -20.02
N THR A 122 -3.96 8.46 -20.99
CA THR A 122 -2.80 7.63 -20.73
C THR A 122 -1.66 8.49 -20.20
N LEU A 123 -1.19 8.18 -19.01
CA LEU A 123 -0.06 8.84 -18.36
C LEU A 123 1.02 7.80 -18.08
N PRO A 124 2.27 8.04 -18.49
CA PRO A 124 3.35 7.11 -18.24
C PRO A 124 3.60 6.99 -16.72
N TRP A 125 4.06 5.82 -16.30
CA TRP A 125 4.48 5.60 -14.92
C TRP A 125 5.80 6.31 -14.63
N GLY A 126 5.88 6.86 -13.42
CA GLY A 126 7.09 7.54 -12.96
C GLY A 126 7.11 7.78 -11.46
N GLU A 127 8.34 7.98 -10.96
CA GLU A 127 8.59 8.46 -9.61
C GLU A 127 8.35 9.97 -9.54
N ASN A 128 7.54 10.39 -8.57
CA ASN A 128 7.22 11.80 -8.36
C ASN A 128 8.17 12.47 -7.36
N ARG A 129 8.31 13.78 -7.47
CA ARG A 129 9.14 14.58 -6.53
C ARG A 129 8.67 14.50 -5.08
N ASP A 130 7.38 14.24 -4.85
CA ASP A 130 6.79 14.08 -3.52
C ASP A 130 7.01 12.69 -2.91
N GLY A 131 7.80 11.82 -3.56
CA GLY A 131 8.14 10.47 -3.10
C GLY A 131 7.10 9.41 -3.46
N THR A 132 6.01 9.76 -4.14
CA THR A 132 5.02 8.81 -4.65
C THR A 132 5.43 8.29 -6.02
N ILE A 133 4.73 7.24 -6.48
CA ILE A 133 4.75 6.79 -7.88
C ILE A 133 3.35 6.92 -8.46
N SER A 134 3.23 7.20 -9.75
CA SER A 134 1.93 7.29 -10.41
C SER A 134 2.02 6.97 -11.90
N GLY A 135 0.90 6.59 -12.47
CA GLY A 135 0.70 6.33 -13.88
C GLY A 135 -0.70 5.84 -14.15
N SER A 136 -1.01 5.54 -15.39
CA SER A 136 -2.31 4.99 -15.78
C SER A 136 -2.16 3.60 -16.40
N VAL A 137 -3.19 2.80 -16.22
CA VAL A 137 -3.40 1.55 -16.93
C VAL A 137 -4.84 1.57 -17.39
N ASP A 138 -5.04 1.56 -18.71
CA ASP A 138 -6.34 1.65 -19.33
C ASP A 138 -7.20 2.81 -18.75
N GLU A 139 -8.37 2.53 -18.22
CA GLU A 139 -9.29 3.51 -17.64
C GLU A 139 -8.93 3.98 -16.22
N PHE A 140 -7.88 3.45 -15.61
CA PHE A 140 -7.49 3.77 -14.25
C PHE A 140 -6.25 4.66 -14.19
N PHE A 141 -6.30 5.65 -13.31
CA PHE A 141 -5.12 6.37 -12.84
C PHE A 141 -4.80 5.92 -11.43
N PHE A 142 -3.55 5.53 -11.23
CA PHE A 142 -3.03 5.12 -9.93
C PHE A 142 -2.04 6.15 -9.41
N LYS A 143 -2.10 6.40 -8.11
CA LYS A 143 -1.04 7.07 -7.36
C LYS A 143 -0.78 6.32 -6.07
N ILE A 144 0.47 5.89 -5.85
CA ILE A 144 0.87 5.07 -4.71
C ILE A 144 1.80 5.88 -3.81
N SER A 145 1.50 5.89 -2.52
CA SER A 145 2.33 6.51 -1.49
C SER A 145 2.74 5.49 -0.43
N ALA A 146 3.88 5.73 0.20
CA ALA A 146 4.37 4.95 1.33
C ALA A 146 4.43 5.83 2.57
N HIS A 147 3.91 5.33 3.69
CA HIS A 147 3.87 6.02 4.98
C HIS A 147 4.47 5.14 6.08
N PHE A 148 4.99 5.77 7.10
CA PHE A 148 5.50 5.09 8.29
C PHE A 148 5.34 5.97 9.53
N LEU A 149 5.23 5.32 10.69
CA LEU A 149 5.18 6.00 11.97
C LEU A 149 6.62 6.32 12.42
N ASN A 150 6.93 7.62 12.56
CA ASN A 150 8.26 8.08 12.95
C ASN A 150 8.43 8.23 14.47
N GLY A 151 7.38 7.96 15.24
CA GLY A 151 7.33 8.09 16.69
C GLY A 151 6.02 8.72 17.14
N ILE A 152 5.92 8.88 18.46
CA ILE A 152 4.82 9.57 19.11
C ILE A 152 5.38 10.93 19.55
N SER A 153 4.72 12.03 19.17
CA SER A 153 5.13 13.36 19.60
C SER A 153 4.88 13.55 21.12
N SER A 154 5.48 14.57 21.69
CA SER A 154 5.37 14.89 23.14
C SER A 154 3.94 15.11 23.61
N ASN A 155 3.02 15.45 22.70
CA ASN A 155 1.58 15.62 22.98
C ASN A 155 0.76 14.32 22.74
N GLY A 156 1.40 13.18 22.55
CA GLY A 156 0.76 11.88 22.36
C GLY A 156 0.21 11.62 20.94
N THR A 157 0.45 12.52 19.98
CA THR A 157 0.00 12.31 18.60
C THR A 157 1.01 11.52 17.78
N ASN A 158 0.50 10.62 16.93
CA ASN A 158 1.30 9.84 16.00
C ASN A 158 1.93 10.74 14.93
N SER A 159 3.26 10.70 14.82
CA SER A 159 4.00 11.42 13.79
C SER A 159 4.16 10.53 12.55
N VAL A 160 3.29 10.71 11.56
CA VAL A 160 3.36 9.97 10.28
C VAL A 160 4.23 10.73 9.29
N LYS A 161 5.15 10.03 8.65
CA LYS A 161 5.99 10.56 7.58
C LYS A 161 5.81 9.75 6.30
N ARG A 162 6.01 10.42 5.17
CA ARG A 162 6.07 9.77 3.86
C ARG A 162 7.48 9.26 3.59
N ALA A 163 7.58 8.02 3.08
CA ALA A 163 8.82 7.47 2.54
C ALA A 163 8.84 7.66 1.01
N LYS A 164 10.04 7.76 0.45
CA LYS A 164 10.22 7.77 -1.00
C LYS A 164 10.12 6.35 -1.54
N ILE A 165 9.26 6.16 -2.57
CA ILE A 165 9.13 4.89 -3.29
C ILE A 165 10.10 4.85 -4.47
N HIS A 166 10.72 3.69 -4.66
CA HIS A 166 11.49 3.31 -5.84
C HIS A 166 10.88 2.02 -6.41
N CYS A 167 10.56 2.03 -7.69
CA CYS A 167 9.93 0.92 -8.37
C CYS A 167 10.49 0.76 -9.79
N PRO A 168 10.98 -0.43 -10.17
CA PRO A 168 11.28 -0.75 -11.56
C PRO A 168 9.94 -0.98 -12.28
N PHE A 169 9.58 -0.08 -13.19
CA PHE A 169 8.37 -0.26 -13.98
C PHE A 169 8.63 -1.26 -15.12
N PRO A 170 7.69 -2.19 -15.38
CA PRO A 170 7.79 -3.08 -16.54
C PRO A 170 7.87 -2.30 -17.86
N PRO A 171 8.51 -2.86 -18.91
CA PRO A 171 8.51 -2.25 -20.23
C PRO A 171 7.08 -2.01 -20.73
N GLY A 172 6.79 -0.79 -21.19
CA GLY A 172 5.46 -0.39 -21.66
C GLY A 172 4.58 0.32 -20.62
N PHE A 173 5.10 0.50 -19.42
CA PHE A 173 4.46 1.28 -18.35
C PHE A 173 5.00 2.70 -18.23
#